data_2c037f1bc512974454e354f4656e34e7
#
_entry.id   2c037f1bc512974454e354f4656e34e7
#
_cell.length_a   1.000
_cell.length_b   1.000
_cell.length_c   1.000
_cell.angle_alpha   90.00
_cell.angle_beta   90.00
_cell.angle_gamma   90.00
#
_symmetry.space_group_name_H-M   'P 1'
#
loop_
_entity.id
_entity.type
_entity.pdbx_description
1 polymer ?
#
loop_
_entity_poly.entity_id
_entity_poly.type
_entity_poly.pdbx_seq_one_letter_code
_entity_poly.pdbx_strand_id
1 'polypeptide(L)'
;MNIFSRFGSSKQEDVEEVEINETKKRPVVYDEEEAGVGELSVDVYETPKEIIIEAMIAGVKPEDLHIATTHNTITISGKREANTHIKADDYIVQELYWGQFSRTVELPNDIAVDEAEAVEKHGLLIVRLPKIDKDRNVKVRVKSI
;
A
#
# COMPACT_ATOMS: atom_id res chain seq x y z
N MET A 1 -5.48 23.65 67.76
CA MET A 1 -6.19 22.75 66.87
C MET A 1 -5.46 22.78 65.51
N ASN A 2 -4.76 21.71 65.19
CA ASN A 2 -3.93 21.69 64.02
C ASN A 2 -4.80 21.27 62.81
N ILE A 3 -5.09 22.22 61.93
CA ILE A 3 -5.92 22.01 60.73
C ILE A 3 -5.36 20.90 59.84
N PHE A 4 -4.05 20.69 59.88
CA PHE A 4 -3.38 19.65 59.06
C PHE A 4 -3.65 18.23 59.56
N SER A 5 -3.98 18.02 60.84
CA SER A 5 -4.36 16.72 61.37
C SER A 5 -5.75 16.26 60.91
N ARG A 6 -6.55 17.17 60.42
CA ARG A 6 -7.89 16.89 59.88
C ARG A 6 -7.86 16.46 58.42
N PHE A 7 -6.84 16.90 57.70
CA PHE A 7 -6.65 16.52 56.30
C PHE A 7 -5.85 15.22 56.17
N GLY A 8 -5.11 14.86 57.22
CA GLY A 8 -4.29 13.65 57.20
C GLY A 8 -5.07 12.36 57.46
N SER A 9 -6.32 12.44 57.97
CA SER A 9 -7.12 11.25 58.26
C SER A 9 -8.29 11.03 57.31
N SER A 10 -8.57 11.98 56.48
CA SER A 10 -9.64 11.85 55.50
C SER A 10 -9.01 11.71 54.13
N LYS A 11 -9.13 10.50 53.64
CA LYS A 11 -8.77 10.14 52.29
C LYS A 11 -7.25 10.12 52.02
N GLN A 12 -6.60 9.11 52.53
CA GLN A 12 -5.89 8.31 51.58
C GLN A 12 -6.93 7.79 50.57
N GLU A 13 -7.32 8.63 49.68
CA GLU A 13 -7.64 8.12 48.37
C GLU A 13 -6.37 7.40 47.98
N ASP A 14 -6.47 6.08 47.88
CA ASP A 14 -5.49 5.29 47.19
C ASP A 14 -5.36 5.95 45.84
N VAL A 15 -4.44 6.90 45.73
CA VAL A 15 -3.78 7.15 44.48
C VAL A 15 -3.05 5.83 44.26
N GLU A 16 -3.75 4.89 43.64
CA GLU A 16 -3.04 3.84 42.91
C GLU A 16 -2.00 4.60 42.11
N GLU A 17 -0.76 4.59 42.62
CA GLU A 17 0.36 4.80 41.73
C GLU A 17 0.13 3.77 40.63
N VAL A 18 -0.52 4.23 39.57
CA VAL A 18 -0.41 3.59 38.32
C VAL A 18 1.08 3.70 38.02
N GLU A 19 1.83 2.67 38.43
CA GLU A 19 3.11 2.41 37.79
C GLU A 19 2.77 2.43 36.33
N ILE A 20 3.00 3.59 35.72
CA ILE A 20 3.19 3.64 34.30
C ILE A 20 4.47 2.82 34.13
N ASN A 21 4.27 1.51 34.08
CA ASN A 21 5.24 0.64 33.52
C ASN A 21 5.45 1.27 32.15
N GLU A 22 6.54 1.99 31.99
CA GLU A 22 7.09 2.26 30.70
C GLU A 22 7.35 0.88 30.08
N THR A 23 6.28 0.19 29.73
CA THR A 23 6.35 -0.87 28.77
C THR A 23 6.91 -0.17 27.55
N LYS A 24 8.26 -0.25 27.40
CA LYS A 24 8.89 -0.03 26.11
C LYS A 24 7.87 -0.53 25.10
N LYS A 25 7.24 0.37 24.37
CA LYS A 25 6.38 0.00 23.26
C LYS A 25 7.25 -0.91 22.42
N ARG A 26 7.03 -2.20 22.55
CA ARG A 26 7.68 -3.16 21.67
C ARG A 26 7.30 -2.68 20.28
N PRO A 27 8.25 -2.41 19.39
CA PRO A 27 7.90 -2.17 18.02
C PRO A 27 6.98 -3.31 17.64
N VAL A 28 5.80 -2.96 17.12
CA VAL A 28 4.84 -3.96 16.67
C VAL A 28 5.56 -4.67 15.54
N VAL A 29 6.10 -5.83 15.83
CA VAL A 29 6.55 -6.76 14.80
C VAL A 29 5.26 -7.21 14.16
N TYR A 30 4.94 -6.64 13.01
CA TYR A 30 3.91 -7.20 12.18
C TYR A 30 4.42 -8.56 11.73
N ASP A 31 3.86 -9.60 12.31
CA ASP A 31 4.03 -10.94 11.78
C ASP A 31 3.50 -10.90 10.36
N GLU A 32 4.32 -11.23 9.37
CA GLU A 32 3.94 -11.13 7.95
C GLU A 32 2.67 -11.95 7.63
N GLU A 33 2.32 -12.91 8.48
CA GLU A 33 1.12 -13.73 8.36
C GLU A 33 -0.14 -13.07 8.97
N GLU A 34 0.01 -12.14 9.92
CA GLU A 34 -1.10 -11.45 10.58
C GLU A 34 -1.28 -10.01 10.11
N ALA A 35 -0.26 -9.41 9.50
CA ALA A 35 -0.38 -8.08 8.90
C ALA A 35 -1.23 -8.20 7.64
N GLY A 36 -2.39 -7.56 7.64
CA GLY A 36 -3.21 -7.43 6.44
C GLY A 36 -2.38 -6.83 5.29
N VAL A 37 -2.82 -7.11 4.06
CA VAL A 37 -2.21 -6.54 2.86
C VAL A 37 -2.42 -5.03 2.86
N GLY A 38 -1.33 -4.25 2.77
CA GLY A 38 -1.39 -2.80 2.67
C GLY A 38 -1.98 -2.35 1.33
N GLU A 39 -2.60 -1.17 1.31
CA GLU A 39 -3.12 -0.58 0.11
C GLU A 39 -2.06 0.30 -0.55
N LEU A 40 -1.71 -0.01 -1.81
CA LEU A 40 -0.80 0.80 -2.60
C LEU A 40 -1.51 2.08 -3.06
N SER A 41 -0.95 3.23 -2.74
CA SER A 41 -1.42 4.51 -3.24
C SER A 41 -0.99 4.69 -4.70
N VAL A 42 -1.90 5.13 -5.54
CA VAL A 42 -1.67 5.34 -6.97
C VAL A 42 -2.23 6.67 -7.42
N ASP A 43 -1.60 7.26 -8.43
CA ASP A 43 -2.17 8.32 -9.24
C ASP A 43 -2.65 7.72 -10.55
N VAL A 44 -3.87 8.05 -10.94
CA VAL A 44 -4.47 7.59 -12.20
C VAL A 44 -4.95 8.80 -12.97
N TYR A 45 -4.51 8.91 -14.20
CA TYR A 45 -4.96 9.95 -15.11
C TYR A 45 -5.11 9.40 -16.52
N GLU A 46 -5.82 10.13 -17.34
CA GLU A 46 -6.08 9.70 -18.70
C GLU A 46 -5.82 10.79 -19.73
N THR A 47 -5.45 10.34 -20.92
CA THR A 47 -5.45 11.11 -22.16
C THR A 47 -6.56 10.59 -23.07
N PRO A 48 -6.84 11.23 -24.22
CA PRO A 48 -7.80 10.66 -25.17
C PRO A 48 -7.47 9.24 -25.63
N LYS A 49 -6.20 8.84 -25.58
CA LYS A 49 -5.70 7.56 -26.13
C LYS A 49 -5.36 6.51 -25.10
N GLU A 50 -4.99 6.91 -23.87
CA GLU A 50 -4.47 5.97 -22.87
C GLU A 50 -4.86 6.36 -21.44
N ILE A 51 -4.85 5.38 -20.57
CA ILE A 51 -4.90 5.55 -19.12
C ILE A 51 -3.51 5.30 -18.57
N ILE A 52 -3.04 6.17 -17.67
CA ILE A 52 -1.72 6.06 -17.05
C ILE A 52 -1.89 5.92 -15.54
N ILE A 53 -1.15 4.98 -14.97
CA ILE A 53 -1.10 4.75 -13.52
C ILE A 53 0.32 4.91 -13.05
N GLU A 54 0.51 5.68 -12.02
CA GLU A 54 1.80 5.88 -11.37
C GLU A 54 1.72 5.44 -9.91
N ALA A 55 2.77 4.74 -9.45
CA ALA A 55 2.89 4.28 -8.08
C ALA A 55 4.34 4.31 -7.59
N MET A 56 4.53 4.67 -6.33
CA MET A 56 5.82 4.60 -5.67
C MET A 56 6.10 3.17 -5.23
N ILE A 57 7.11 2.53 -5.85
CA ILE A 57 7.51 1.15 -5.58
C ILE A 57 8.97 1.04 -5.17
N ALA A 58 9.54 2.13 -4.67
CA ALA A 58 10.90 2.12 -4.15
C ALA A 58 11.10 1.01 -3.11
N GLY A 59 12.19 0.28 -3.20
CA GLY A 59 12.52 -0.83 -2.30
C GLY A 59 11.84 -2.16 -2.63
N VAL A 60 11.05 -2.23 -3.71
CA VAL A 60 10.43 -3.46 -4.21
C VAL A 60 11.33 -4.07 -5.29
N LYS A 61 11.63 -5.36 -5.15
CA LYS A 61 12.38 -6.09 -6.19
C LYS A 61 11.47 -6.35 -7.40
N PRO A 62 12.00 -6.30 -8.63
CA PRO A 62 11.20 -6.58 -9.83
C PRO A 62 10.48 -7.92 -9.78
N GLU A 63 11.10 -8.97 -9.25
CA GLU A 63 10.51 -10.30 -9.09
C GLU A 63 9.36 -10.35 -8.07
N ASP A 64 9.27 -9.38 -7.18
CA ASP A 64 8.23 -9.28 -6.16
C ASP A 64 7.06 -8.36 -6.59
N LEU A 65 7.12 -7.81 -7.79
CA LEU A 65 6.09 -6.93 -8.34
C LEU A 65 5.28 -7.67 -9.39
N HIS A 66 3.95 -7.65 -9.24
CA HIS A 66 3.01 -8.30 -10.14
C HIS A 66 1.95 -7.31 -10.60
N ILE A 67 1.70 -7.30 -11.90
CA ILE A 67 0.68 -6.47 -12.53
C ILE A 67 -0.23 -7.37 -13.35
N ALA A 68 -1.52 -7.35 -13.05
CA ALA A 68 -2.53 -8.10 -13.77
C ALA A 68 -3.61 -7.15 -14.28
N THR A 69 -3.97 -7.29 -15.54
CA THR A 69 -5.00 -6.46 -16.18
C THR A 69 -6.10 -7.32 -16.79
N THR A 70 -7.31 -6.82 -16.69
CA THR A 70 -8.45 -7.22 -17.53
C THR A 70 -8.79 -6.06 -18.46
N HIS A 71 -9.84 -6.21 -19.28
CA HIS A 71 -10.25 -5.14 -20.17
C HIS A 71 -10.66 -3.84 -19.46
N ASN A 72 -11.02 -3.90 -18.18
CA ASN A 72 -11.51 -2.74 -17.41
C ASN A 72 -10.97 -2.63 -15.99
N THR A 73 -10.04 -3.48 -15.58
CA THR A 73 -9.40 -3.41 -14.27
C THR A 73 -7.90 -3.61 -14.36
N ILE A 74 -7.18 -3.06 -13.41
CA ILE A 74 -5.77 -3.35 -13.18
C ILE A 74 -5.53 -3.61 -11.71
N THR A 75 -4.74 -4.63 -11.42
CA THR A 75 -4.26 -4.94 -10.07
C THR A 75 -2.75 -4.89 -10.03
N ILE A 76 -2.22 -4.07 -9.14
CA ILE A 76 -0.79 -3.96 -8.85
C ILE A 76 -0.58 -4.51 -7.46
N SER A 77 0.25 -5.53 -7.34
CA SER A 77 0.56 -6.16 -6.06
C SER A 77 2.04 -6.46 -5.95
N GLY A 78 2.49 -6.59 -4.74
CA GLY A 78 3.89 -6.90 -4.48
C GLY A 78 4.20 -6.99 -3.01
N LYS A 79 5.50 -7.06 -2.74
CA LYS A 79 6.04 -7.17 -1.41
C LYS A 79 7.29 -6.30 -1.29
N ARG A 80 7.35 -5.52 -0.21
CA ARG A 80 8.55 -4.77 0.17
C ARG A 80 9.15 -5.44 1.39
N GLU A 81 10.30 -6.08 1.21
CA GLU A 81 10.96 -6.83 2.26
C GLU A 81 11.81 -5.92 3.15
N ALA A 82 11.63 -6.04 4.47
CA ALA A 82 12.46 -5.39 5.46
C ALA A 82 13.83 -6.09 5.58
N ASN A 83 14.81 -5.36 6.11
CA ASN A 83 16.07 -5.97 6.53
C ASN A 83 15.83 -6.79 7.82
N THR A 84 15.85 -8.10 7.69
CA THR A 84 15.59 -9.04 8.80
C THR A 84 16.75 -9.17 9.78
N HIS A 85 17.92 -8.60 9.49
CA HIS A 85 19.10 -8.66 10.36
C HIS A 85 19.04 -7.65 11.51
N ILE A 86 18.11 -6.70 11.47
CA ILE A 86 17.93 -5.69 12.50
C ILE A 86 16.93 -6.23 13.53
N LYS A 87 17.38 -6.28 14.79
CA LYS A 87 16.51 -6.68 15.89
C LYS A 87 15.49 -5.57 16.18
N ALA A 88 14.26 -5.95 16.55
CA ALA A 88 13.21 -5.00 16.88
C ALA A 88 13.63 -3.97 17.94
N ASP A 89 14.37 -4.39 18.95
CA ASP A 89 14.85 -3.53 20.03
C ASP A 89 15.94 -2.53 19.61
N ASP A 90 16.54 -2.72 18.44
CA ASP A 90 17.62 -1.87 17.95
C ASP A 90 17.10 -0.65 17.17
N TYR A 91 15.80 -0.62 16.83
CA TYR A 91 15.20 0.54 16.19
C TYR A 91 15.01 1.69 17.18
N ILE A 92 15.46 2.87 16.79
CA ILE A 92 15.16 4.13 17.48
C ILE A 92 13.84 4.69 16.97
N VAL A 93 13.64 4.64 15.64
CA VAL A 93 12.42 5.04 14.95
C VAL A 93 12.14 4.00 13.85
N GLN A 94 10.89 3.56 13.75
CA GLN A 94 10.46 2.60 12.74
C GLN A 94 9.09 3.02 12.19
N GLU A 95 9.10 3.70 11.07
CA GLU A 95 7.90 4.29 10.44
C GLU A 95 7.64 3.78 9.04
N LEU A 96 8.61 3.09 8.42
CA LEU A 96 8.48 2.61 7.06
C LEU A 96 7.56 1.39 7.00
N TYR A 97 6.73 1.35 5.98
CA TYR A 97 5.91 0.19 5.70
C TYR A 97 6.72 -0.90 4.99
N TRP A 98 6.69 -2.10 5.55
CA TRP A 98 7.25 -3.31 4.98
C TRP A 98 6.17 -4.37 4.91
N GLY A 99 6.19 -5.19 3.88
CA GLY A 99 5.25 -6.28 3.71
C GLY A 99 4.51 -6.23 2.38
N GLN A 100 3.44 -6.98 2.30
CA GLN A 100 2.63 -7.11 1.10
C GLN A 100 1.74 -5.88 0.90
N PHE A 101 1.57 -5.50 -0.35
CA PHE A 101 0.65 -4.46 -0.77
C PHE A 101 -0.11 -4.88 -2.03
N SER A 102 -1.27 -4.30 -2.21
CA SER A 102 -2.09 -4.50 -3.40
C SER A 102 -2.95 -3.29 -3.67
N ARG A 103 -3.24 -3.07 -4.93
CA ARG A 103 -4.22 -2.08 -5.37
C ARG A 103 -4.93 -2.57 -6.61
N THR A 104 -6.25 -2.55 -6.58
CA THR A 104 -7.09 -2.77 -7.75
C THR A 104 -7.77 -1.46 -8.13
N VAL A 105 -7.68 -1.10 -9.39
CA VAL A 105 -8.30 0.11 -9.96
C VAL A 105 -9.29 -0.31 -11.03
N GLU A 106 -10.52 0.14 -10.91
CA GLU A 106 -11.52 0.06 -11.96
C GLU A 106 -11.27 1.19 -12.98
N LEU A 107 -11.21 0.81 -14.24
CA LEU A 107 -10.88 1.74 -15.32
C LEU A 107 -12.17 2.31 -15.94
N PRO A 108 -12.19 3.62 -16.28
CA PRO A 108 -13.36 4.25 -16.85
C PRO A 108 -13.64 3.83 -18.29
N ASN A 109 -12.65 3.25 -18.97
CA ASN A 109 -12.74 2.79 -20.36
C ASN A 109 -12.13 1.41 -20.51
N ASP A 110 -12.59 0.68 -21.51
CA ASP A 110 -11.93 -0.57 -21.89
C ASP A 110 -10.57 -0.31 -22.51
N ILE A 111 -9.62 -1.16 -22.15
CA ILE A 111 -8.23 -1.06 -22.61
C ILE A 111 -7.85 -2.22 -23.51
N ALA A 112 -6.88 -1.97 -24.39
CA ALA A 112 -6.22 -2.99 -25.18
C ALA A 112 -5.17 -3.70 -24.33
N VAL A 113 -5.55 -4.82 -23.70
CA VAL A 113 -4.72 -5.56 -22.74
C VAL A 113 -3.37 -5.96 -23.33
N ASP A 114 -3.35 -6.36 -24.60
CA ASP A 114 -2.14 -6.80 -25.29
C ASP A 114 -1.13 -5.66 -25.55
N GLU A 115 -1.56 -4.42 -25.43
CA GLU A 115 -0.74 -3.23 -25.64
C GLU A 115 -0.33 -2.54 -24.34
N ALA A 116 -0.67 -3.12 -23.19
CA ALA A 116 -0.29 -2.59 -21.88
C ALA A 116 1.23 -2.66 -21.69
N GLU A 117 1.80 -1.57 -21.19
CA GLU A 117 3.22 -1.46 -20.91
C GLU A 117 3.43 -0.97 -19.47
N ALA A 118 4.46 -1.49 -18.82
CA ALA A 118 4.87 -1.04 -17.49
C ALA A 118 6.38 -0.81 -17.47
N VAL A 119 6.79 0.34 -16.94
CA VAL A 119 8.20 0.69 -16.76
C VAL A 119 8.42 1.16 -15.33
N GLU A 120 9.60 0.91 -14.81
CA GLU A 120 10.07 1.42 -13.54
C GLU A 120 11.22 2.38 -13.79
N LYS A 121 11.18 3.54 -13.12
CA LYS A 121 12.23 4.54 -13.19
C LYS A 121 12.39 5.22 -11.84
N HIS A 122 13.55 5.09 -11.25
CA HIS A 122 13.88 5.71 -9.96
C HIS A 122 12.88 5.39 -8.82
N GLY A 123 12.37 4.17 -8.78
CA GLY A 123 11.37 3.75 -7.80
C GLY A 123 9.92 4.13 -8.13
N LEU A 124 9.70 4.77 -9.28
CA LEU A 124 8.38 5.08 -9.79
C LEU A 124 7.96 4.03 -10.84
N LEU A 125 6.84 3.37 -10.58
CA LEU A 125 6.17 2.52 -11.56
C LEU A 125 5.26 3.38 -12.41
N ILE A 126 5.36 3.24 -13.71
CA ILE A 126 4.49 3.89 -14.68
C ILE A 126 3.86 2.81 -15.55
N VAL A 127 2.54 2.68 -15.49
CA VAL A 127 1.78 1.74 -16.33
C VAL A 127 0.98 2.53 -17.34
N ARG A 128 1.14 2.18 -18.62
CA ARG A 128 0.42 2.75 -19.76
C ARG A 128 -0.56 1.73 -20.31
N LEU A 129 -1.82 2.12 -20.35
CA LEU A 129 -2.93 1.27 -20.78
C LEU A 129 -3.64 1.95 -21.95
N PRO A 130 -3.28 1.58 -23.20
CA PRO A 130 -3.97 2.10 -24.36
C PRO A 130 -5.46 1.75 -24.35
N LYS A 131 -6.31 2.75 -24.62
CA LYS A 131 -7.74 2.54 -24.76
C LYS A 131 -8.06 1.81 -26.05
N ILE A 132 -9.10 1.01 -26.04
CA ILE A 132 -9.61 0.41 -27.28
C ILE A 132 -10.15 1.52 -28.17
N ASP A 133 -9.71 1.53 -29.43
CA ASP A 133 -10.25 2.41 -30.45
C ASP A 133 -11.62 1.90 -30.90
N LYS A 134 -12.70 2.49 -30.35
CA LYS A 134 -14.07 2.14 -30.69
C LYS A 134 -14.51 2.65 -32.04
N ASP A 135 -13.77 3.59 -32.63
CA ASP A 135 -14.04 4.16 -33.94
C ASP A 135 -13.37 3.38 -35.08
N ARG A 136 -12.64 2.30 -34.75
CA ARG A 136 -11.98 1.46 -35.74
C ARG A 136 -12.99 0.65 -36.52
N ASN A 137 -13.20 1.03 -37.78
CA ASN A 137 -13.96 0.26 -38.76
C ASN A 137 -13.06 -0.72 -39.49
N VAL A 138 -13.38 -2.00 -39.42
CA VAL A 138 -12.73 -3.05 -40.25
C VAL A 138 -13.69 -3.49 -41.33
N LYS A 139 -13.29 -3.29 -42.62
CA LYS A 139 -14.04 -3.85 -43.73
C LYS A 139 -13.83 -5.35 -43.81
N VAL A 140 -14.90 -6.10 -43.68
CA VAL A 140 -14.87 -7.56 -43.87
C VAL A 140 -15.15 -7.88 -45.33
N ARG A 141 -14.22 -8.59 -46.00
CA ARG A 141 -14.45 -9.10 -47.35
C ARG A 141 -15.28 -10.36 -47.28
N VAL A 142 -16.38 -10.36 -48.05
CA VAL A 142 -17.16 -11.57 -48.29
C VAL A 142 -16.50 -12.39 -49.39
N LYS A 143 -16.16 -13.63 -49.10
CA LYS A 143 -15.71 -14.60 -50.11
C LYS A 143 -16.91 -15.41 -50.55
N SER A 144 -17.16 -15.49 -51.88
CA SER A 144 -18.10 -16.48 -52.43
C SER A 144 -17.41 -17.84 -52.48
N ILE A 145 -18.15 -18.82 -52.10
CA ILE A 145 -17.71 -20.23 -52.10
C ILE A 145 -17.98 -20.83 -53.50
#